data_30fb4f37c3646d0a4883d9fc1b9a745e
#
_entry.id   30fb4f37c3646d0a4883d9fc1b9a745e
#
_cell.length_a   1.000
_cell.length_b   1.000
_cell.length_c   1.000
_cell.angle_alpha   90.00
_cell.angle_beta   90.00
_cell.angle_gamma   90.00
#
_symmetry.space_group_name_H-M   'P 1'
#
loop_
_entity.id
_entity.type
_entity.pdbx_description
1 polymer ?
#
loop_
_entity_poly.entity_id
_entity_poly.type
_entity_poly.pdbx_seq_one_letter_code
_entity_poly.pdbx_strand_id
1 'polypeptide(L)'
;MNLIDKLAALRAHGGTKRTTGLGDATVQQLAASHPDLVQAIDAAVLAYGAVLNDYPELLDLDEDAQMREVQADFVNFYAEDAVNPYVALVARGPWVITLKGAVLHDSGGYGMLGFGHTPEHVLAAMAKPQVMANIMTPNLSQLRLAQALRKEIGHRRSGCPYTRFLCLNSGSESVTLAGRIADINAKLMTESGARHAGRAIKRVAVKGAFHGRTERPALYSDSTRKTYIQHLASYRHEDTLLTVEPYSVEHLRQVFADAERNGWFIEALFLEPVMGEGDPGRSVTPEFYAAARELTLAHGSLFLVDSIQAGLRAHGVLSIVDYPGFEKLDPPDMETYSKALNGGQYPLSVLAVGERAAGLYRKGVYGNTMTTNPRAMDVACATLEALTPEVRANIVARGREFVQKLNQLKSELPGYITKVQGTGLLFSCELSPEFKCYGVGSTEEYLRERGIGVIHGGTNSLRFTPHFGIAGDEVDLVIAHVREALLHGPRKSRAEAA
;
A
#
# COMPACT_ATOMS: atom_id res chain seq x y z
N MET A 1 -33.03 -6.62 -19.83
CA MET A 1 -33.12 -5.75 -18.64
C MET A 1 -32.03 -4.70 -18.81
N ASN A 2 -32.35 -3.42 -18.72
CA ASN A 2 -31.33 -2.37 -18.80
C ASN A 2 -30.48 -2.37 -17.51
N LEU A 3 -29.41 -1.58 -17.49
CA LEU A 3 -28.42 -1.56 -16.39
C LEU A 3 -29.06 -1.18 -15.03
N ILE A 4 -29.94 -0.17 -15.04
CA ILE A 4 -30.61 0.29 -13.82
C ILE A 4 -31.66 -0.70 -13.34
N ASP A 5 -32.38 -1.39 -14.24
CA ASP A 5 -33.30 -2.46 -13.85
C ASP A 5 -32.57 -3.61 -13.14
N LYS A 6 -31.31 -3.94 -13.57
CA LYS A 6 -30.47 -4.94 -12.90
C LYS A 6 -30.13 -4.51 -11.47
N LEU A 7 -29.71 -3.26 -11.29
CA LEU A 7 -29.43 -2.70 -9.96
C LEU A 7 -30.69 -2.61 -9.09
N ALA A 8 -31.83 -2.24 -9.69
CA ALA A 8 -33.11 -2.20 -8.98
C ALA A 8 -33.51 -3.59 -8.42
N ALA A 9 -33.24 -4.66 -9.19
CA ALA A 9 -33.48 -6.02 -8.72
C ALA A 9 -32.62 -6.38 -7.49
N LEU A 10 -31.35 -5.99 -7.45
CA LEU A 10 -30.49 -6.18 -6.28
C LEU A 10 -30.96 -5.35 -5.07
N ARG A 11 -31.55 -4.19 -5.33
CA ARG A 11 -32.06 -3.24 -4.32
C ARG A 11 -33.44 -3.56 -3.78
N ALA A 12 -34.11 -4.58 -4.32
CA ALA A 12 -35.52 -4.88 -4.01
C ALA A 12 -35.73 -5.52 -2.64
N HIS A 13 -34.70 -6.10 -2.03
CA HIS A 13 -34.79 -6.74 -0.72
C HIS A 13 -34.85 -5.72 0.43
N GLY A 14 -35.40 -6.19 1.58
CA GLY A 14 -35.64 -5.40 2.77
C GLY A 14 -34.36 -4.94 3.51
N GLY A 15 -34.56 -4.40 4.68
CA GLY A 15 -33.51 -3.85 5.54
C GLY A 15 -33.03 -2.46 5.15
N THR A 16 -32.51 -1.74 6.14
CA THR A 16 -32.02 -0.36 5.97
C THR A 16 -30.73 -0.36 5.17
N LYS A 17 -30.57 0.59 4.25
CA LYS A 17 -29.35 0.82 3.46
C LYS A 17 -28.66 2.07 3.99
N ARG A 18 -27.41 1.92 4.37
CA ARG A 18 -26.53 3.02 4.75
C ARG A 18 -25.74 3.52 3.54
N THR A 19 -25.22 2.58 2.74
CA THR A 19 -24.43 2.87 1.56
C THR A 19 -25.32 3.12 0.36
N THR A 20 -25.42 4.39 -0.06
CA THR A 20 -26.20 4.80 -1.23
C THR A 20 -25.45 4.53 -2.53
N GLY A 21 -24.12 4.60 -2.50
CA GLY A 21 -23.28 4.48 -3.68
C GLY A 21 -23.42 5.64 -4.65
N LEU A 22 -22.92 5.46 -5.87
CA LEU A 22 -23.07 6.40 -6.98
C LEU A 22 -24.52 6.46 -7.45
N GLY A 23 -25.01 7.67 -7.79
CA GLY A 23 -26.34 7.87 -8.32
C GLY A 23 -26.55 7.21 -9.68
N ASP A 24 -27.76 6.77 -9.98
CA ASP A 24 -28.08 6.02 -11.21
C ASP A 24 -27.74 6.79 -12.50
N ALA A 25 -27.92 8.10 -12.53
CA ALA A 25 -27.51 8.92 -13.67
C ALA A 25 -25.99 8.90 -13.89
N THR A 26 -25.20 8.97 -12.82
CA THR A 26 -23.73 8.86 -12.85
C THR A 26 -23.30 7.47 -13.33
N VAL A 27 -23.95 6.43 -12.83
CA VAL A 27 -23.68 5.04 -13.24
C VAL A 27 -23.97 4.86 -14.74
N GLN A 28 -25.09 5.38 -15.25
CA GLN A 28 -25.42 5.32 -16.68
C GLN A 28 -24.41 6.06 -17.54
N GLN A 29 -23.98 7.25 -17.12
CA GLN A 29 -22.99 8.05 -17.83
C GLN A 29 -21.64 7.32 -17.91
N LEU A 30 -21.14 6.80 -16.78
CA LEU A 30 -19.87 6.08 -16.70
C LEU A 30 -19.91 4.75 -17.45
N ALA A 31 -21.01 4.03 -17.43
CA ALA A 31 -21.16 2.76 -18.14
C ALA A 31 -20.96 2.88 -19.67
N ALA A 32 -21.13 4.07 -20.24
CA ALA A 32 -20.90 4.31 -21.66
C ALA A 32 -19.41 4.25 -22.05
N SER A 33 -18.51 4.57 -21.13
CA SER A 33 -17.05 4.58 -21.34
C SER A 33 -16.29 3.50 -20.55
N HIS A 34 -16.93 2.86 -19.57
CA HIS A 34 -16.32 1.89 -18.68
C HIS A 34 -16.97 0.49 -18.79
N PRO A 35 -16.52 -0.37 -19.71
CA PRO A 35 -17.10 -1.70 -19.88
C PRO A 35 -16.95 -2.60 -18.63
N ASP A 36 -15.91 -2.39 -17.81
CA ASP A 36 -15.74 -3.10 -16.54
C ASP A 36 -16.88 -2.81 -15.55
N LEU A 37 -17.45 -1.62 -15.56
CA LEU A 37 -18.63 -1.28 -14.73
C LEU A 37 -19.86 -2.10 -15.16
N VAL A 38 -20.09 -2.20 -16.46
CA VAL A 38 -21.21 -3.01 -17.00
C VAL A 38 -21.02 -4.48 -16.62
N GLN A 39 -19.82 -4.99 -16.81
CA GLN A 39 -19.48 -6.39 -16.48
C GLN A 39 -19.56 -6.66 -14.97
N ALA A 40 -19.19 -5.71 -14.10
CA ALA A 40 -19.35 -5.83 -12.66
C ALA A 40 -20.83 -5.96 -12.28
N ILE A 41 -21.72 -5.14 -12.87
CA ILE A 41 -23.16 -5.20 -12.61
C ILE A 41 -23.74 -6.53 -13.12
N ASP A 42 -23.32 -7.00 -14.30
CA ASP A 42 -23.77 -8.29 -14.84
C ASP A 42 -23.33 -9.47 -13.96
N ALA A 43 -22.10 -9.46 -13.53
CA ALA A 43 -21.59 -10.46 -12.60
C ALA A 43 -22.31 -10.41 -11.23
N ALA A 44 -22.68 -9.21 -10.76
CA ALA A 44 -23.41 -9.05 -9.51
C ALA A 44 -24.81 -9.67 -9.56
N VAL A 45 -25.52 -9.56 -10.69
CA VAL A 45 -26.82 -10.23 -10.86
C VAL A 45 -26.69 -11.75 -10.74
N LEU A 46 -25.65 -12.33 -11.34
CA LEU A 46 -25.39 -13.77 -11.25
C LEU A 46 -25.03 -14.20 -9.82
N ALA A 47 -24.13 -13.46 -9.17
CA ALA A 47 -23.71 -13.76 -7.81
C ALA A 47 -24.86 -13.60 -6.82
N TYR A 48 -25.72 -12.61 -7.03
CA TYR A 48 -26.91 -12.39 -6.21
C TYR A 48 -27.90 -13.57 -6.25
N GLY A 49 -28.06 -14.18 -7.41
CA GLY A 49 -28.87 -15.39 -7.54
C GLY A 49 -28.37 -16.55 -6.67
N ALA A 50 -27.08 -16.69 -6.50
CA ALA A 50 -26.49 -17.69 -5.59
C ALA A 50 -26.78 -17.31 -4.12
N VAL A 51 -26.59 -16.04 -3.74
CA VAL A 51 -26.89 -15.57 -2.37
C VAL A 51 -28.35 -15.76 -2.03
N LEU A 52 -29.27 -15.50 -2.98
CA LEU A 52 -30.71 -15.70 -2.78
C LEU A 52 -31.06 -17.18 -2.48
N ASN A 53 -30.32 -18.12 -3.05
CA ASN A 53 -30.51 -19.54 -2.79
C ASN A 53 -29.84 -20.00 -1.49
N ASP A 54 -28.63 -19.54 -1.22
CA ASP A 54 -27.79 -20.10 -0.16
C ASP A 54 -27.95 -19.34 1.18
N TYR A 55 -28.25 -18.03 1.13
CA TYR A 55 -28.33 -17.13 2.30
C TYR A 55 -29.50 -16.13 2.18
N PRO A 56 -30.75 -16.55 1.93
CA PRO A 56 -31.87 -15.64 1.68
C PRO A 56 -32.12 -14.69 2.85
N GLU A 57 -31.96 -15.14 4.10
CA GLU A 57 -32.19 -14.31 5.29
C GLU A 57 -31.21 -13.14 5.41
N LEU A 58 -29.99 -13.30 4.86
CA LEU A 58 -28.97 -12.24 4.87
C LEU A 58 -29.42 -11.03 4.04
N LEU A 59 -30.20 -11.24 2.99
CA LEU A 59 -30.63 -10.16 2.08
C LEU A 59 -31.61 -9.19 2.74
N ASP A 60 -32.42 -9.66 3.69
CA ASP A 60 -33.44 -8.85 4.37
C ASP A 60 -32.91 -8.13 5.62
N LEU A 61 -31.66 -8.43 6.05
CA LEU A 61 -31.05 -7.73 7.16
C LEU A 61 -30.71 -6.27 6.80
N ASP A 62 -30.68 -5.41 7.81
CA ASP A 62 -30.04 -4.10 7.71
C ASP A 62 -28.56 -4.24 7.31
N GLU A 63 -28.01 -3.30 6.57
CA GLU A 63 -26.62 -3.37 6.05
C GLU A 63 -25.59 -3.56 7.19
N ASP A 64 -25.77 -2.86 8.32
CA ASP A 64 -24.91 -3.06 9.50
C ASP A 64 -25.04 -4.47 10.12
N ALA A 65 -26.23 -5.05 10.06
CA ALA A 65 -26.45 -6.43 10.51
C ALA A 65 -25.82 -7.44 9.54
N GLN A 66 -25.90 -7.19 8.22
CA GLN A 66 -25.20 -8.01 7.21
C GLN A 66 -23.69 -8.05 7.47
N MET A 67 -23.07 -6.88 7.73
CA MET A 67 -21.63 -6.82 8.03
C MET A 67 -21.27 -7.61 9.28
N ARG A 68 -22.05 -7.47 10.35
CA ARG A 68 -21.83 -8.23 11.60
C ARG A 68 -21.96 -9.73 11.38
N GLU A 69 -22.97 -10.16 10.63
CA GLU A 69 -23.19 -11.59 10.33
C GLU A 69 -22.03 -12.19 9.54
N VAL A 70 -21.60 -11.50 8.46
CA VAL A 70 -20.50 -11.98 7.61
C VAL A 70 -19.17 -12.06 8.34
N GLN A 71 -18.95 -11.22 9.35
CA GLN A 71 -17.68 -11.15 10.10
C GLN A 71 -17.75 -11.81 11.48
N ALA A 72 -18.88 -12.41 11.87
CA ALA A 72 -19.14 -12.89 13.24
C ALA A 72 -18.05 -13.81 13.82
N ASP A 73 -17.50 -14.69 13.00
CA ASP A 73 -16.49 -15.67 13.40
C ASP A 73 -15.04 -15.21 13.15
N PHE A 74 -14.83 -13.99 12.65
CA PHE A 74 -13.50 -13.47 12.33
C PHE A 74 -13.10 -12.32 13.25
N VAL A 75 -11.88 -12.38 13.79
CA VAL A 75 -11.29 -11.24 14.49
C VAL A 75 -10.71 -10.27 13.47
N ASN A 76 -11.33 -9.10 13.36
CA ASN A 76 -10.77 -8.01 12.57
C ASN A 76 -9.68 -7.29 13.39
N PHE A 77 -8.47 -7.16 12.84
CA PHE A 77 -7.38 -6.46 13.51
C PHE A 77 -7.38 -4.94 13.26
N TYR A 78 -8.25 -4.44 12.40
CA TYR A 78 -8.54 -3.01 12.28
C TYR A 78 -9.67 -2.60 13.26
N ALA A 79 -9.72 -1.32 13.60
CA ALA A 79 -10.84 -0.78 14.37
C ALA A 79 -12.16 -0.93 13.59
N GLU A 80 -13.27 -1.09 14.30
CA GLU A 80 -14.60 -1.30 13.69
C GLU A 80 -14.97 -0.17 12.71
N ASP A 81 -14.61 1.06 13.04
CA ASP A 81 -14.85 2.25 12.24
C ASP A 81 -13.95 2.39 11.00
N ALA A 82 -12.93 1.54 10.86
CA ALA A 82 -12.12 1.43 9.65
C ALA A 82 -12.69 0.42 8.63
N VAL A 83 -13.68 -0.38 9.02
CA VAL A 83 -14.35 -1.36 8.16
C VAL A 83 -15.22 -0.63 7.13
N ASN A 84 -15.27 -1.13 5.90
CA ASN A 84 -16.19 -0.60 4.89
C ASN A 84 -17.65 -0.76 5.36
N PRO A 85 -18.52 0.24 5.18
CA PRO A 85 -19.90 0.23 5.68
C PRO A 85 -20.86 -0.64 4.83
N TYR A 86 -20.35 -1.66 4.16
CA TYR A 86 -21.12 -2.51 3.25
C TYR A 86 -20.50 -3.91 3.10
N VAL A 87 -21.32 -4.86 2.67
CA VAL A 87 -20.84 -6.17 2.19
C VAL A 87 -20.64 -6.09 0.69
N ALA A 88 -19.40 -6.30 0.22
CA ALA A 88 -19.09 -6.37 -1.20
C ALA A 88 -19.60 -7.70 -1.79
N LEU A 89 -20.27 -7.65 -2.93
CA LEU A 89 -20.77 -8.82 -3.65
C LEU A 89 -19.83 -9.21 -4.79
N VAL A 90 -19.49 -8.24 -5.64
CA VAL A 90 -18.62 -8.41 -6.82
C VAL A 90 -17.77 -7.17 -7.03
N ALA A 91 -16.57 -7.34 -7.57
CA ALA A 91 -15.76 -6.22 -8.01
C ALA A 91 -15.03 -6.51 -9.32
N ARG A 92 -14.92 -5.50 -10.22
CA ARG A 92 -14.18 -5.57 -11.47
C ARG A 92 -13.61 -4.20 -11.85
N GLY A 93 -12.37 -4.16 -12.33
CA GLY A 93 -11.67 -2.89 -12.49
C GLY A 93 -11.68 -2.11 -11.17
N PRO A 94 -12.02 -0.82 -11.14
CA PRO A 94 -12.21 -0.05 -9.91
C PRO A 94 -13.62 -0.19 -9.32
N TRP A 95 -14.54 -0.93 -9.95
CA TRP A 95 -15.96 -0.93 -9.61
C TRP A 95 -16.32 -2.05 -8.64
N VAL A 96 -16.96 -1.68 -7.53
CA VAL A 96 -17.49 -2.60 -6.53
C VAL A 96 -19.00 -2.51 -6.51
N ILE A 97 -19.67 -3.64 -6.55
CA ILE A 97 -21.13 -3.75 -6.37
C ILE A 97 -21.38 -4.41 -5.02
N THR A 98 -22.17 -3.75 -4.18
CA THR A 98 -22.49 -4.27 -2.83
C THR A 98 -23.67 -5.23 -2.86
N LEU A 99 -23.83 -5.98 -1.76
CA LEU A 99 -24.95 -6.89 -1.57
C LEU A 99 -26.30 -6.15 -1.60
N LYS A 100 -26.36 -4.88 -1.22
CA LYS A 100 -27.55 -4.00 -1.28
C LYS A 100 -27.65 -3.23 -2.61
N GLY A 101 -26.86 -3.57 -3.62
CA GLY A 101 -26.92 -2.99 -4.97
C GLY A 101 -26.40 -1.56 -5.08
N ALA A 102 -25.55 -1.11 -4.16
CA ALA A 102 -24.81 0.13 -4.33
C ALA A 102 -23.62 -0.08 -5.28
N VAL A 103 -23.31 0.94 -6.09
CA VAL A 103 -22.15 0.98 -6.99
C VAL A 103 -21.09 1.90 -6.41
N LEU A 104 -19.84 1.41 -6.30
CA LEU A 104 -18.73 2.19 -5.78
C LEU A 104 -17.55 2.18 -6.75
N HIS A 105 -16.80 3.29 -6.75
CA HIS A 105 -15.47 3.40 -7.35
C HIS A 105 -14.42 3.28 -6.26
N ASP A 106 -13.57 2.25 -6.34
CA ASP A 106 -12.49 2.03 -5.36
C ASP A 106 -11.24 2.84 -5.73
N SER A 107 -10.93 3.85 -4.94
CA SER A 107 -9.74 4.71 -5.07
C SER A 107 -8.76 4.57 -3.91
N GLY A 108 -8.97 3.58 -3.02
CA GLY A 108 -8.29 3.55 -1.74
C GLY A 108 -7.85 2.18 -1.22
N GLY A 109 -7.27 1.31 -2.01
CA GLY A 109 -6.94 -0.07 -1.61
C GLY A 109 -5.56 -0.30 -1.00
N TYR A 110 -5.03 0.52 -0.12
CA TYR A 110 -3.69 0.36 0.50
C TYR A 110 -2.53 0.20 -0.50
N GLY A 111 -2.75 0.56 -1.78
CA GLY A 111 -1.76 0.41 -2.84
C GLY A 111 -1.77 -0.95 -3.56
N MET A 112 -2.70 -1.85 -3.25
CA MET A 112 -2.82 -3.16 -3.92
C MET A 112 -3.50 -3.07 -5.29
N LEU A 113 -4.40 -2.11 -5.48
CA LEU A 113 -5.23 -1.95 -6.67
C LEU A 113 -4.41 -1.40 -7.86
N GLY A 114 -3.49 -2.20 -8.39
CA GLY A 114 -2.70 -1.84 -9.57
C GLY A 114 -3.53 -1.93 -10.86
N PHE A 115 -3.96 -3.13 -11.19
CA PHE A 115 -4.79 -3.42 -12.36
C PHE A 115 -6.28 -3.61 -12.03
N GLY A 116 -6.73 -3.06 -10.89
CA GLY A 116 -8.11 -3.18 -10.45
C GLY A 116 -8.44 -4.53 -9.82
N HIS A 117 -9.72 -4.70 -9.49
CA HIS A 117 -10.26 -5.98 -9.06
C HIS A 117 -10.42 -6.91 -10.26
N THR A 118 -10.19 -8.20 -10.05
CA THR A 118 -10.41 -9.26 -11.05
C THR A 118 -9.68 -9.02 -12.40
N PRO A 119 -8.37 -8.70 -12.41
CA PRO A 119 -7.63 -8.46 -13.65
C PRO A 119 -7.45 -9.77 -14.43
N GLU A 120 -8.07 -9.89 -15.61
CA GLU A 120 -8.14 -11.16 -16.37
C GLU A 120 -6.77 -11.77 -16.68
N HIS A 121 -5.79 -10.96 -17.06
CA HIS A 121 -4.44 -11.42 -17.38
C HIS A 121 -3.72 -12.02 -16.16
N VAL A 122 -3.97 -11.50 -14.96
CA VAL A 122 -3.41 -12.03 -13.70
C VAL A 122 -4.13 -13.32 -13.31
N LEU A 123 -5.46 -13.35 -13.40
CA LEU A 123 -6.24 -14.57 -13.12
C LEU A 123 -5.91 -15.71 -14.09
N ALA A 124 -5.71 -15.41 -15.37
CA ALA A 124 -5.25 -16.39 -16.35
C ALA A 124 -3.87 -16.97 -15.99
N ALA A 125 -2.96 -16.16 -15.45
CA ALA A 125 -1.68 -16.65 -14.95
C ALA A 125 -1.83 -17.58 -13.74
N MET A 126 -2.78 -17.30 -12.84
CA MET A 126 -3.08 -18.16 -11.68
C MET A 126 -3.69 -19.51 -12.08
N ALA A 127 -4.46 -19.57 -13.17
CA ALA A 127 -5.17 -20.76 -13.61
C ALA A 127 -4.26 -21.79 -14.31
N LYS A 128 -3.01 -21.46 -14.63
CA LYS A 128 -2.06 -22.37 -15.27
C LYS A 128 -1.78 -23.60 -14.40
N PRO A 129 -1.64 -24.81 -14.98
CA PRO A 129 -1.20 -25.99 -14.24
C PRO A 129 0.23 -25.76 -13.73
N GLN A 130 0.39 -25.73 -12.42
CA GLN A 130 1.66 -25.50 -11.73
C GLN A 130 1.86 -26.54 -10.63
N VAL A 131 3.13 -26.86 -10.36
CA VAL A 131 3.47 -27.68 -9.20
C VAL A 131 3.13 -26.92 -7.91
N MET A 132 2.59 -27.61 -6.92
CA MET A 132 2.49 -27.08 -5.56
C MET A 132 3.85 -27.26 -4.88
N ALA A 133 4.67 -26.24 -4.95
CA ALA A 133 6.06 -26.31 -4.51
C ALA A 133 6.50 -24.99 -3.83
N ASN A 134 7.53 -25.13 -3.06
CA ASN A 134 8.34 -24.03 -2.50
C ASN A 134 9.70 -24.01 -3.20
N ILE A 135 10.66 -23.25 -2.62
CA ILE A 135 12.01 -23.09 -3.17
C ILE A 135 12.79 -24.41 -3.37
N MET A 136 12.41 -25.50 -2.69
CA MET A 136 13.07 -26.79 -2.82
C MET A 136 12.79 -27.51 -4.14
N THR A 137 11.72 -27.15 -4.83
CA THR A 137 11.39 -27.69 -6.15
C THR A 137 11.68 -26.64 -7.23
N PRO A 138 12.82 -26.73 -7.93
CA PRO A 138 13.13 -25.83 -9.04
C PRO A 138 12.05 -25.90 -10.12
N ASN A 139 11.60 -24.73 -10.58
CA ASN A 139 10.58 -24.64 -11.61
C ASN A 139 10.80 -23.39 -12.51
N LEU A 140 10.17 -23.38 -13.69
CA LEU A 140 10.37 -22.33 -14.69
C LEU A 140 9.83 -20.95 -14.25
N SER A 141 8.88 -20.90 -13.32
CA SER A 141 8.37 -19.61 -12.80
C SER A 141 9.43 -18.85 -12.03
N GLN A 142 10.38 -19.54 -11.37
CA GLN A 142 11.54 -18.90 -10.72
C GLN A 142 12.43 -18.21 -11.77
N LEU A 143 12.71 -18.87 -12.89
CA LEU A 143 13.52 -18.29 -13.96
C LEU A 143 12.81 -17.07 -14.59
N ARG A 144 11.52 -17.25 -14.94
CA ARG A 144 10.71 -16.16 -15.54
C ARG A 144 10.65 -14.94 -14.64
N LEU A 145 10.35 -15.11 -13.36
CA LEU A 145 10.29 -13.98 -12.43
C LEU A 145 11.66 -13.30 -12.27
N ALA A 146 12.74 -14.07 -12.13
CA ALA A 146 14.09 -13.51 -12.04
C ALA A 146 14.45 -12.68 -13.28
N GLN A 147 14.10 -13.15 -14.47
CA GLN A 147 14.30 -12.42 -15.72
C GLN A 147 13.43 -11.15 -15.79
N ALA A 148 12.16 -11.24 -15.42
CA ALA A 148 11.24 -10.10 -15.39
C ALA A 148 11.72 -9.02 -14.41
N LEU A 149 12.15 -9.40 -13.20
CA LEU A 149 12.70 -8.47 -12.21
C LEU A 149 14.00 -7.83 -12.70
N ARG A 150 14.91 -8.59 -13.32
CA ARG A 150 16.16 -8.04 -13.88
C ARG A 150 15.92 -7.11 -15.06
N LYS A 151 14.87 -7.33 -15.83
CA LYS A 151 14.46 -6.45 -16.93
C LYS A 151 13.82 -5.17 -16.39
N GLU A 152 13.02 -5.28 -15.34
CA GLU A 152 12.29 -4.14 -14.76
C GLU A 152 13.19 -3.25 -13.90
N ILE A 153 13.97 -3.85 -12.99
CA ILE A 153 14.81 -3.10 -12.05
C ILE A 153 16.08 -2.65 -12.73
N GLY A 154 16.34 -1.36 -12.70
CA GLY A 154 17.55 -0.75 -13.27
C GLY A 154 17.45 -0.52 -14.77
N HIS A 155 16.24 -0.54 -15.37
CA HIS A 155 16.07 -0.28 -16.81
C HIS A 155 16.36 1.18 -17.21
N ARG A 156 16.39 2.11 -16.24
CA ARG A 156 16.79 3.51 -16.44
C ARG A 156 18.27 3.77 -16.11
N ARG A 157 19.00 2.71 -15.79
CA ARG A 157 20.45 2.76 -15.51
C ARG A 157 21.17 1.61 -16.23
N SER A 158 22.42 1.31 -15.87
CA SER A 158 23.23 0.25 -16.51
C SER A 158 22.77 -1.19 -16.26
N GLY A 159 21.60 -1.40 -15.64
CA GLY A 159 21.01 -2.70 -15.31
C GLY A 159 20.72 -2.90 -13.83
N CYS A 160 20.18 -4.07 -13.53
CA CYS A 160 19.75 -4.43 -12.16
C CYS A 160 20.95 -4.51 -11.20
N PRO A 161 20.96 -3.70 -10.12
CA PRO A 161 22.07 -3.70 -9.15
C PRO A 161 21.99 -4.84 -8.14
N TYR A 162 20.90 -5.58 -8.08
CA TYR A 162 20.71 -6.65 -7.13
C TYR A 162 21.19 -8.00 -7.65
N THR A 163 21.90 -8.75 -6.80
CA THR A 163 22.51 -10.02 -7.18
C THR A 163 21.55 -11.20 -7.02
N ARG A 164 20.63 -11.12 -6.04
CA ARG A 164 19.67 -12.18 -5.72
C ARG A 164 18.30 -11.63 -5.34
N PHE A 165 17.29 -12.50 -5.46
CA PHE A 165 15.91 -12.25 -5.06
C PHE A 165 15.45 -13.35 -4.11
N LEU A 166 14.70 -12.97 -3.06
CA LEU A 166 14.03 -13.90 -2.15
C LEU A 166 12.53 -13.63 -2.25
N CYS A 167 11.76 -14.66 -2.60
CA CYS A 167 10.30 -14.58 -2.71
C CYS A 167 9.67 -15.06 -1.42
N LEU A 168 8.74 -14.27 -0.89
CA LEU A 168 8.03 -14.49 0.36
C LEU A 168 6.53 -14.24 0.14
N ASN A 169 5.67 -14.40 1.16
CA ASN A 169 4.22 -14.29 1.00
C ASN A 169 3.68 -12.87 1.28
N SER A 170 4.36 -12.08 2.09
CA SER A 170 3.90 -10.73 2.46
C SER A 170 5.04 -9.73 2.57
N GLY A 171 4.70 -8.44 2.44
CA GLY A 171 5.67 -7.37 2.67
C GLY A 171 6.32 -7.43 4.06
N SER A 172 5.52 -7.75 5.10
CA SER A 172 6.05 -7.92 6.46
C SER A 172 7.06 -9.06 6.59
N GLU A 173 6.90 -10.14 5.81
CA GLU A 173 7.92 -11.21 5.77
C GLU A 173 9.21 -10.75 5.10
N SER A 174 9.13 -10.00 4.00
CA SER A 174 10.34 -9.50 3.33
C SER A 174 11.08 -8.48 4.20
N VAL A 175 10.36 -7.61 4.90
CA VAL A 175 10.97 -6.71 5.89
C VAL A 175 11.53 -7.46 7.09
N THR A 176 10.87 -8.54 7.57
CA THR A 176 11.41 -9.43 8.61
C THR A 176 12.75 -10.03 8.17
N LEU A 177 12.82 -10.53 6.94
CA LEU A 177 14.06 -11.12 6.42
C LEU A 177 15.16 -10.07 6.25
N ALA A 178 14.84 -8.87 5.76
CA ALA A 178 15.79 -7.76 5.70
C ALA A 178 16.33 -7.40 7.09
N GLY A 179 15.43 -7.31 8.08
CA GLY A 179 15.81 -7.08 9.48
C GLY A 179 16.69 -8.21 10.07
N ARG A 180 16.47 -9.48 9.67
CA ARG A 180 17.36 -10.59 10.09
C ARG A 180 18.74 -10.51 9.43
N ILE A 181 18.82 -10.09 8.17
CA ILE A 181 20.10 -9.84 7.50
C ILE A 181 20.86 -8.70 8.22
N ALA A 182 20.12 -7.63 8.61
CA ALA A 182 20.68 -6.53 9.40
C ALA A 182 21.19 -7.00 10.78
N ASP A 183 20.45 -7.87 11.44
CA ASP A 183 20.83 -8.46 12.72
C ASP A 183 22.09 -9.33 12.62
N ILE A 184 22.25 -10.11 11.55
CA ILE A 184 23.51 -10.84 11.28
C ILE A 184 24.67 -9.86 11.14
N ASN A 185 24.47 -8.77 10.39
CA ASN A 185 25.48 -7.70 10.27
C ASN A 185 25.79 -7.09 11.64
N ALA A 186 24.76 -6.77 12.42
CA ALA A 186 24.92 -6.19 13.76
C ALA A 186 25.73 -7.11 14.68
N LYS A 187 25.43 -8.41 14.67
CA LYS A 187 26.22 -9.41 15.41
C LYS A 187 27.70 -9.36 15.02
N LEU A 188 27.98 -9.44 13.71
CA LEU A 188 29.37 -9.44 13.21
C LEU A 188 30.09 -8.12 13.49
N MET A 189 29.41 -6.98 13.52
CA MET A 189 29.98 -5.65 13.73
C MET A 189 30.21 -5.34 15.23
N THR A 190 29.51 -6.04 16.14
CA THR A 190 29.55 -5.77 17.58
C THR A 190 30.20 -6.88 18.41
N GLU A 191 30.60 -8.00 17.81
CA GLU A 191 31.38 -9.06 18.46
C GLU A 191 32.74 -8.55 18.96
N SER A 192 33.33 -9.29 19.90
CA SER A 192 34.65 -8.97 20.42
C SER A 192 35.69 -8.87 19.31
N GLY A 193 36.45 -7.79 19.29
CA GLY A 193 37.43 -7.49 18.25
C GLY A 193 36.89 -6.88 16.98
N ALA A 194 35.58 -6.76 16.83
CA ALA A 194 34.95 -6.10 15.68
C ALA A 194 35.00 -4.56 15.80
N ARG A 195 34.72 -3.87 14.68
CA ARG A 195 34.79 -2.39 14.59
C ARG A 195 33.96 -1.68 15.66
N HIS A 196 32.79 -2.20 15.99
CA HIS A 196 31.84 -1.63 16.95
C HIS A 196 31.65 -2.55 18.18
N ALA A 197 32.69 -3.26 18.58
CA ALA A 197 32.65 -4.25 19.69
C ALA A 197 31.94 -3.68 20.93
N GLY A 198 30.96 -4.41 21.45
CA GLY A 198 30.23 -4.08 22.68
C GLY A 198 29.25 -2.92 22.61
N ARG A 199 29.06 -2.30 21.45
CA ARG A 199 28.08 -1.21 21.29
C ARG A 199 26.65 -1.73 21.38
N ALA A 200 25.75 -0.92 21.97
CA ALA A 200 24.30 -1.19 21.96
C ALA A 200 23.72 -1.00 20.56
N ILE A 201 22.85 -1.92 20.16
CA ILE A 201 22.25 -1.92 18.82
C ILE A 201 21.03 -1.00 18.77
N LYS A 202 21.00 -0.08 17.82
CA LYS A 202 19.88 0.81 17.52
C LYS A 202 19.44 0.64 16.05
N ARG A 203 18.24 1.15 15.74
CA ARG A 203 17.59 1.13 14.43
C ARG A 203 17.25 2.55 14.01
N VAL A 204 17.19 2.81 12.71
CA VAL A 204 16.76 4.12 12.22
C VAL A 204 15.62 3.95 11.23
N ALA A 205 14.57 4.77 11.37
CA ALA A 205 13.51 4.94 10.40
C ALA A 205 13.09 6.41 10.31
N VAL A 206 12.38 6.77 9.26
CA VAL A 206 11.77 8.10 9.13
C VAL A 206 10.58 8.19 10.10
N LYS A 207 10.39 9.33 10.75
CA LYS A 207 9.26 9.59 11.62
C LYS A 207 7.94 9.42 10.86
N GLY A 208 7.01 8.65 11.42
CA GLY A 208 5.77 8.27 10.77
C GLY A 208 5.90 7.10 9.78
N ALA A 209 7.08 6.51 9.57
CA ALA A 209 7.25 5.37 8.67
C ALA A 209 6.46 4.15 9.10
N PHE A 210 6.05 3.35 8.10
CA PHE A 210 5.36 2.07 8.29
C PHE A 210 6.05 0.97 7.50
N HIS A 211 6.54 -0.04 8.19
CA HIS A 211 7.27 -1.18 7.60
C HIS A 211 6.63 -2.55 7.87
N GLY A 212 5.43 -2.56 8.43
CA GLY A 212 4.67 -3.76 8.78
C GLY A 212 4.45 -3.92 10.29
N ARG A 213 3.60 -4.90 10.66
CA ARG A 213 3.11 -5.10 12.03
C ARG A 213 3.63 -6.38 12.69
N THR A 214 4.32 -7.27 11.95
CA THR A 214 4.96 -8.46 12.53
C THR A 214 6.21 -8.05 13.30
N GLU A 215 6.72 -8.94 14.16
CA GLU A 215 7.73 -8.65 15.20
C GLU A 215 8.89 -7.74 14.75
N ARG A 216 9.66 -8.13 13.73
CA ARG A 216 10.81 -7.33 13.25
C ARG A 216 10.39 -6.03 12.56
N PRO A 217 9.46 -6.02 11.62
CA PRO A 217 8.94 -4.80 11.00
C PRO A 217 8.39 -3.79 12.00
N ALA A 218 7.73 -4.26 13.06
CA ALA A 218 7.18 -3.42 14.12
C ALA A 218 8.27 -2.59 14.85
N LEU A 219 9.51 -3.11 14.94
CA LEU A 219 10.65 -2.39 15.52
C LEU A 219 11.13 -1.20 14.68
N TYR A 220 10.73 -1.11 13.41
CA TYR A 220 11.04 -0.01 12.50
C TYR A 220 9.81 0.85 12.16
N SER A 221 8.59 0.43 12.57
CA SER A 221 7.34 1.13 12.26
C SER A 221 7.01 2.16 13.32
N ASP A 222 7.36 3.43 13.07
CA ASP A 222 7.09 4.53 14.00
C ASP A 222 5.60 4.86 14.09
N SER A 223 4.86 4.81 12.96
CA SER A 223 3.43 5.18 12.89
C SER A 223 2.52 4.34 13.80
N THR A 224 2.90 3.10 14.10
CA THR A 224 2.12 2.17 14.95
C THR A 224 2.71 1.98 16.35
N ARG A 225 3.85 2.59 16.66
CA ARG A 225 4.61 2.39 17.89
C ARG A 225 3.80 2.67 19.17
N LYS A 226 2.95 3.70 19.17
CA LYS A 226 2.10 4.02 20.34
C LYS A 226 1.20 2.85 20.74
N THR A 227 0.59 2.18 19.77
CA THR A 227 -0.24 0.99 20.00
C THR A 227 0.56 -0.16 20.61
N TYR A 228 1.78 -0.38 20.13
CA TYR A 228 2.63 -1.45 20.68
C TYR A 228 3.07 -1.18 22.12
N ILE A 229 3.49 0.05 22.44
CA ILE A 229 3.82 0.47 23.80
C ILE A 229 2.63 0.30 24.74
N GLN A 230 1.43 0.61 24.29
CA GLN A 230 0.20 0.49 25.08
C GLN A 230 -0.17 -0.97 25.39
N HIS A 231 0.05 -1.90 24.46
CA HIS A 231 -0.54 -3.24 24.56
C HIS A 231 0.46 -4.38 24.70
N LEU A 232 1.74 -4.20 24.31
CA LEU A 232 2.72 -5.27 24.26
C LEU A 232 3.77 -5.17 25.38
N ALA A 233 3.89 -6.23 26.17
CA ALA A 233 4.90 -6.30 27.24
C ALA A 233 6.34 -6.15 26.71
N SER A 234 6.63 -6.65 25.50
CA SER A 234 7.93 -6.55 24.82
C SER A 234 8.33 -5.10 24.46
N TYR A 235 7.38 -4.15 24.48
CA TYR A 235 7.62 -2.74 24.17
C TYR A 235 7.72 -1.84 25.41
N ARG A 236 7.65 -2.37 26.63
CA ARG A 236 7.73 -1.56 27.86
C ARG A 236 9.01 -0.74 27.99
N HIS A 237 10.13 -1.28 27.52
CA HIS A 237 11.46 -0.66 27.59
C HIS A 237 12.14 -0.65 26.21
N GLU A 238 11.33 -0.74 25.14
CA GLU A 238 11.84 -0.72 23.77
C GLU A 238 12.22 0.72 23.37
N ASP A 239 13.52 0.99 23.37
CA ASP A 239 14.12 2.30 23.06
C ASP A 239 15.09 2.23 21.88
N THR A 240 15.06 1.13 21.11
CA THR A 240 16.06 0.87 20.06
C THR A 240 15.79 1.62 18.77
N LEU A 241 14.58 2.14 18.55
CA LEU A 241 14.24 2.91 17.36
C LEU A 241 14.59 4.39 17.53
N LEU A 242 15.47 4.88 16.67
CA LEU A 242 15.77 6.30 16.46
C LEU A 242 15.00 6.77 15.23
N THR A 243 14.29 7.90 15.34
CA THR A 243 13.53 8.46 14.22
C THR A 243 14.22 9.69 13.65
N VAL A 244 14.11 9.87 12.33
CA VAL A 244 14.58 11.06 11.61
C VAL A 244 13.38 11.84 11.08
N GLU A 245 13.36 13.16 11.27
CA GLU A 245 12.31 14.00 10.67
C GLU A 245 12.27 13.79 9.14
N PRO A 246 11.07 13.73 8.55
CA PRO A 246 10.90 13.32 7.16
C PRO A 246 11.82 14.08 6.22
N TYR A 247 12.80 13.36 5.70
CA TYR A 247 13.81 13.73 4.71
C TYR A 247 14.69 14.93 5.10
N SER A 248 14.91 15.16 6.40
CA SER A 248 15.90 16.11 6.92
C SER A 248 17.30 15.49 6.90
N VAL A 249 18.15 15.94 5.97
CA VAL A 249 19.55 15.52 5.88
C VAL A 249 20.32 15.92 7.15
N GLU A 250 20.07 17.11 7.69
CA GLU A 250 20.71 17.60 8.90
C GLU A 250 20.40 16.69 10.09
N HIS A 251 19.13 16.38 10.32
CA HIS A 251 18.71 15.50 11.41
C HIS A 251 19.26 14.08 11.22
N LEU A 252 19.29 13.55 9.98
CA LEU A 252 19.89 12.26 9.69
C LEU A 252 21.38 12.21 10.09
N ARG A 253 22.17 13.23 9.70
CA ARG A 253 23.59 13.36 10.10
C ARG A 253 23.74 13.44 11.62
N GLN A 254 22.85 14.20 12.27
CA GLN A 254 22.84 14.30 13.74
C GLN A 254 22.60 12.95 14.41
N VAL A 255 21.64 12.15 13.95
CA VAL A 255 21.34 10.81 14.50
C VAL A 255 22.56 9.88 14.41
N PHE A 256 23.30 9.88 13.28
CA PHE A 256 24.52 9.08 13.16
C PHE A 256 25.67 9.62 14.02
N ALA A 257 25.81 10.93 14.16
CA ALA A 257 26.78 11.54 15.05
C ALA A 257 26.49 11.21 16.52
N ASP A 258 25.20 11.22 16.91
CA ASP A 258 24.76 10.84 18.25
C ASP A 258 25.02 9.36 18.54
N ALA A 259 24.82 8.50 17.56
CA ALA A 259 25.15 7.07 17.68
C ALA A 259 26.65 6.87 17.98
N GLU A 260 27.54 7.58 17.31
CA GLU A 260 28.98 7.54 17.59
C GLU A 260 29.30 8.05 18.99
N ARG A 261 28.74 9.18 19.43
CA ARG A 261 28.98 9.76 20.76
C ARG A 261 28.48 8.89 21.90
N ASN A 262 27.35 8.20 21.71
CA ASN A 262 26.72 7.38 22.73
C ASN A 262 27.19 5.91 22.71
N GLY A 263 28.11 5.53 21.83
CA GLY A 263 28.56 4.15 21.70
C GLY A 263 27.46 3.22 21.19
N TRP A 264 26.63 3.66 20.26
CA TRP A 264 25.60 2.85 19.63
C TRP A 264 26.05 2.37 18.25
N PHE A 265 25.59 1.21 17.85
CA PHE A 265 25.67 0.72 16.47
C PHE A 265 24.28 0.73 15.84
N ILE A 266 24.12 1.46 14.76
CA ILE A 266 22.89 1.44 13.95
C ILE A 266 22.93 0.22 13.06
N GLU A 267 22.10 -0.79 13.31
CA GLU A 267 22.09 -2.02 12.50
C GLU A 267 21.63 -1.75 11.07
N ALA A 268 20.60 -0.94 10.91
CA ALA A 268 20.07 -0.54 9.59
C ALA A 268 19.27 0.75 9.66
N LEU A 269 19.17 1.41 8.48
CA LEU A 269 18.20 2.45 8.17
C LEU A 269 17.15 1.89 7.20
N PHE A 270 15.86 2.02 7.55
CA PHE A 270 14.74 1.65 6.71
C PHE A 270 14.03 2.91 6.21
N LEU A 271 13.69 2.94 4.93
CA LEU A 271 13.18 4.11 4.22
C LEU A 271 12.08 3.71 3.24
N GLU A 272 10.92 4.37 3.30
CA GLU A 272 9.93 4.33 2.21
C GLU A 272 10.32 5.35 1.13
N PRO A 273 10.39 5.00 -0.17
CA PRO A 273 10.73 5.97 -1.23
C PRO A 273 9.63 7.01 -1.42
N VAL A 274 8.38 6.64 -1.13
CA VAL A 274 7.24 7.54 -0.97
C VAL A 274 6.49 7.05 0.28
N MET A 275 6.30 7.93 1.23
CA MET A 275 5.62 7.58 2.47
C MET A 275 4.17 7.17 2.20
N GLY A 276 3.78 6.05 2.77
CA GLY A 276 2.43 5.51 2.62
C GLY A 276 1.50 5.86 3.77
N GLU A 277 2.01 5.89 5.00
CA GLU A 277 1.18 5.96 6.21
C GLU A 277 1.29 7.33 6.89
N GLY A 278 2.44 7.72 7.40
CA GLY A 278 2.57 8.90 8.27
C GLY A 278 2.54 10.25 7.56
N ASP A 279 2.91 10.30 6.29
CA ASP A 279 2.83 11.50 5.44
C ASP A 279 2.59 11.10 3.98
N PRO A 280 1.38 10.59 3.66
CA PRO A 280 1.13 9.86 2.42
C PRO A 280 1.36 10.72 1.18
N GLY A 281 2.11 10.13 0.22
CA GLY A 281 2.45 10.78 -1.05
C GLY A 281 3.73 11.61 -1.03
N ARG A 282 4.38 11.79 0.14
CA ARG A 282 5.66 12.50 0.24
C ARG A 282 6.81 11.64 -0.24
N SER A 283 7.48 12.08 -1.31
CA SER A 283 8.64 11.40 -1.89
C SER A 283 9.94 11.77 -1.17
N VAL A 284 10.84 10.78 -1.05
CA VAL A 284 12.22 11.02 -0.65
C VAL A 284 12.94 11.88 -1.69
N THR A 285 13.85 12.73 -1.23
CA THR A 285 14.69 13.52 -2.15
C THR A 285 15.99 12.79 -2.47
N PRO A 286 16.59 13.01 -3.66
CA PRO A 286 17.90 12.45 -4.00
C PRO A 286 19.00 12.79 -2.98
N GLU A 287 18.96 13.99 -2.40
CA GLU A 287 19.94 14.48 -1.42
C GLU A 287 19.83 13.69 -0.11
N PHE A 288 18.61 13.45 0.39
CA PHE A 288 18.41 12.65 1.61
C PHE A 288 18.83 11.21 1.38
N TYR A 289 18.46 10.62 0.25
CA TYR A 289 18.84 9.26 -0.11
C TYR A 289 20.37 9.12 -0.20
N ALA A 290 21.04 10.05 -0.89
CA ALA A 290 22.51 10.05 -1.02
C ALA A 290 23.20 10.15 0.36
N ALA A 291 22.73 11.04 1.23
CA ALA A 291 23.23 11.15 2.59
C ALA A 291 22.98 9.87 3.42
N ALA A 292 21.80 9.27 3.28
CA ALA A 292 21.45 7.99 3.93
C ALA A 292 22.39 6.88 3.48
N ARG A 293 22.69 6.81 2.18
CA ARG A 293 23.61 5.83 1.61
C ARG A 293 25.04 6.04 2.09
N GLU A 294 25.53 7.27 2.02
CA GLU A 294 26.86 7.66 2.52
C GLU A 294 27.05 7.24 4.01
N LEU A 295 26.12 7.66 4.84
CA LEU A 295 26.20 7.43 6.30
C LEU A 295 26.12 5.95 6.65
N THR A 296 25.20 5.19 6.03
CA THR A 296 25.06 3.76 6.28
C THR A 296 26.34 2.98 5.87
N LEU A 297 26.93 3.32 4.73
CA LEU A 297 28.20 2.74 4.29
C LEU A 297 29.33 3.08 5.25
N ALA A 298 29.48 4.35 5.61
CA ALA A 298 30.53 4.82 6.49
C ALA A 298 30.43 4.20 7.89
N HIS A 299 29.22 4.04 8.43
CA HIS A 299 28.97 3.45 9.75
C HIS A 299 29.06 1.91 9.75
N GLY A 300 28.90 1.26 8.60
CA GLY A 300 28.81 -0.20 8.47
C GLY A 300 27.38 -0.74 8.64
N SER A 301 26.38 0.12 8.70
CA SER A 301 24.96 -0.19 8.74
C SER A 301 24.46 -0.75 7.41
N LEU A 302 23.31 -1.43 7.39
CA LEU A 302 22.60 -1.74 6.15
C LEU A 302 21.55 -0.68 5.82
N PHE A 303 21.23 -0.58 4.55
CA PHE A 303 20.21 0.32 4.03
C PHE A 303 19.15 -0.47 3.26
N LEU A 304 17.90 -0.45 3.78
CA LEU A 304 16.72 -1.00 3.11
C LEU A 304 15.84 0.12 2.58
N VAL A 305 15.42 -0.01 1.33
CA VAL A 305 14.32 0.76 0.77
C VAL A 305 13.07 -0.12 0.72
N ASP A 306 11.99 0.37 1.32
CA ASP A 306 10.70 -0.31 1.39
C ASP A 306 9.76 0.25 0.31
N SER A 307 9.81 -0.36 -0.86
CA SER A 307 8.97 -0.01 -2.02
C SER A 307 7.65 -0.78 -2.08
N ILE A 308 7.23 -1.39 -0.97
CA ILE A 308 6.01 -2.21 -0.92
C ILE A 308 4.77 -1.43 -1.36
N GLN A 309 4.61 -0.19 -0.90
CA GLN A 309 3.46 0.63 -1.26
C GLN A 309 3.70 1.48 -2.51
N ALA A 310 4.91 2.01 -2.66
CA ALA A 310 5.27 2.93 -3.74
C ALA A 310 5.59 2.23 -5.06
N GLY A 311 6.04 0.98 -5.01
CA GLY A 311 6.46 0.22 -6.20
C GLY A 311 5.40 0.20 -7.30
N LEU A 312 5.80 0.47 -8.53
CA LEU A 312 5.00 0.68 -9.74
C LEU A 312 4.15 1.96 -9.70
N ARG A 313 3.54 2.27 -8.58
CA ARG A 313 2.53 3.30 -8.37
C ARG A 313 3.08 4.73 -8.41
N ALA A 314 4.28 4.94 -7.85
CA ALA A 314 4.82 6.29 -7.70
C ALA A 314 5.27 6.92 -9.02
N HIS A 315 6.09 6.23 -9.80
CA HIS A 315 6.66 6.74 -11.06
C HIS A 315 6.44 5.79 -12.24
N GLY A 316 5.55 4.79 -12.11
CA GLY A 316 5.39 3.75 -13.11
C GLY A 316 6.59 2.80 -13.21
N VAL A 317 7.43 2.74 -12.17
CA VAL A 317 8.61 1.86 -12.07
C VAL A 317 8.60 1.13 -10.73
N LEU A 318 9.19 -0.06 -10.69
CA LEU A 318 9.16 -0.90 -9.49
C LEU A 318 10.12 -0.42 -8.41
N SER A 319 11.32 -0.03 -8.80
CA SER A 319 12.45 0.25 -7.89
C SER A 319 12.81 1.73 -7.82
N ILE A 320 13.26 2.16 -6.63
CA ILE A 320 13.80 3.51 -6.41
C ILE A 320 14.99 3.81 -7.31
N VAL A 321 15.76 2.80 -7.72
CA VAL A 321 16.94 2.99 -8.57
C VAL A 321 16.61 3.48 -9.98
N ASP A 322 15.31 3.42 -10.35
CA ASP A 322 14.77 3.92 -11.61
C ASP A 322 13.96 5.22 -11.45
N TYR A 323 13.91 5.79 -10.22
CA TYR A 323 13.24 7.06 -10.00
C TYR A 323 13.99 8.22 -10.66
N PRO A 324 13.28 9.25 -11.15
CA PRO A 324 13.93 10.43 -11.72
C PRO A 324 14.90 11.09 -10.73
N GLY A 325 16.16 11.18 -11.12
CA GLY A 325 17.24 11.73 -10.29
C GLY A 325 17.99 10.72 -9.42
N PHE A 326 17.56 9.44 -9.39
CA PHE A 326 18.21 8.38 -8.61
C PHE A 326 19.06 7.44 -9.48
N GLU A 327 19.00 7.55 -10.79
CA GLU A 327 19.62 6.61 -11.75
C GLU A 327 21.13 6.47 -11.60
N LYS A 328 21.78 7.51 -11.06
CA LYS A 328 23.24 7.55 -10.84
C LYS A 328 23.65 7.37 -9.39
N LEU A 329 22.69 7.30 -8.46
CA LEU A 329 22.99 7.13 -7.05
C LEU A 329 23.34 5.67 -6.75
N ASP A 330 24.15 5.44 -5.70
CA ASP A 330 24.44 4.09 -5.24
C ASP A 330 23.16 3.38 -4.80
N PRO A 331 22.94 2.11 -5.24
CA PRO A 331 21.75 1.37 -4.85
C PRO A 331 21.76 1.06 -3.34
N PRO A 332 20.58 0.84 -2.71
CA PRO A 332 20.52 0.38 -1.35
C PRO A 332 21.07 -1.07 -1.24
N ASP A 333 21.38 -1.52 -0.05
CA ASP A 333 21.80 -2.91 0.17
C ASP A 333 20.66 -3.89 -0.11
N MET A 334 19.42 -3.45 0.16
CA MET A 334 18.20 -4.24 -0.01
C MET A 334 17.04 -3.33 -0.45
N GLU A 335 16.14 -3.90 -1.24
CA GLU A 335 14.86 -3.26 -1.56
C GLU A 335 13.75 -4.31 -1.57
N THR A 336 12.56 -3.95 -1.07
CA THR A 336 11.44 -4.89 -0.98
C THR A 336 10.22 -4.42 -1.73
N TYR A 337 9.49 -5.36 -2.36
CA TYR A 337 8.33 -5.14 -3.20
C TYR A 337 7.19 -6.08 -2.82
N SER A 338 5.94 -5.62 -2.93
CA SER A 338 4.73 -6.42 -2.73
C SER A 338 3.52 -5.67 -3.32
N LYS A 339 2.33 -5.81 -2.76
CA LYS A 339 1.10 -5.06 -3.11
C LYS A 339 0.84 -5.01 -4.62
N ALA A 340 1.10 -3.88 -5.30
CA ALA A 340 0.86 -3.76 -6.73
C ALA A 340 1.60 -4.82 -7.56
N LEU A 341 2.77 -5.30 -7.13
CA LEU A 341 3.52 -6.35 -7.82
C LEU A 341 2.76 -7.68 -7.88
N ASN A 342 1.96 -8.01 -6.88
CA ASN A 342 1.15 -9.22 -6.86
C ASN A 342 -0.29 -9.02 -7.38
N GLY A 343 -0.57 -7.85 -7.94
CA GLY A 343 -1.88 -7.48 -8.49
C GLY A 343 -3.02 -7.47 -7.47
N GLY A 344 -2.72 -7.57 -6.17
CA GLY A 344 -3.73 -7.74 -5.11
C GLY A 344 -4.43 -9.11 -5.15
N GLN A 345 -3.96 -10.07 -5.98
CA GLN A 345 -4.66 -11.33 -6.24
C GLN A 345 -4.03 -12.54 -5.54
N TYR A 346 -2.71 -12.56 -5.37
CA TYR A 346 -2.04 -13.69 -4.75
C TYR A 346 -0.92 -13.21 -3.81
N PRO A 347 -0.83 -13.73 -2.58
CA PRO A 347 0.21 -13.33 -1.64
C PRO A 347 1.61 -13.53 -2.21
N LEU A 348 2.35 -12.42 -2.37
CA LEU A 348 3.74 -12.40 -2.79
C LEU A 348 4.43 -11.13 -2.33
N SER A 349 5.64 -11.26 -1.85
CA SER A 349 6.64 -10.19 -1.78
C SER A 349 7.98 -10.67 -2.31
N VAL A 350 8.81 -9.72 -2.69
CA VAL A 350 10.18 -9.96 -3.15
C VAL A 350 11.13 -9.07 -2.35
N LEU A 351 12.15 -9.66 -1.75
CA LEU A 351 13.31 -8.96 -1.23
C LEU A 351 14.44 -9.07 -2.25
N ALA A 352 14.81 -7.96 -2.86
CA ALA A 352 15.98 -7.83 -3.72
C ALA A 352 17.20 -7.48 -2.85
N VAL A 353 18.31 -8.21 -3.01
CA VAL A 353 19.52 -8.04 -2.21
C VAL A 353 20.74 -7.79 -3.10
N GLY A 354 21.47 -6.71 -2.79
CA GLY A 354 22.76 -6.42 -3.39
C GLY A 354 23.86 -7.35 -2.85
N GLU A 355 25.05 -7.23 -3.38
CA GLU A 355 26.18 -8.12 -3.09
C GLU A 355 26.50 -8.19 -1.59
N ARG A 356 26.53 -7.02 -0.91
CA ARG A 356 26.84 -6.91 0.53
C ARG A 356 25.82 -7.66 1.38
N ALA A 357 24.53 -7.44 1.18
CA ALA A 357 23.47 -8.11 1.91
C ALA A 357 23.37 -9.61 1.58
N ALA A 358 23.57 -9.98 0.31
CA ALA A 358 23.62 -11.39 -0.13
C ALA A 358 24.77 -12.17 0.56
N GLY A 359 25.94 -11.55 0.72
CA GLY A 359 27.09 -12.13 1.40
C GLY A 359 26.86 -12.36 2.90
N LEU A 360 25.99 -11.57 3.53
CA LEU A 360 25.61 -11.71 4.94
C LEU A 360 24.58 -12.80 5.21
N TYR A 361 23.72 -13.11 4.24
CA TYR A 361 22.66 -14.09 4.42
C TYR A 361 23.19 -15.47 4.83
N ARG A 362 22.57 -16.11 5.79
CA ARG A 362 22.88 -17.47 6.25
C ARG A 362 21.69 -18.39 6.08
N LYS A 363 21.92 -19.57 5.49
CA LYS A 363 20.85 -20.59 5.36
C LYS A 363 20.34 -20.97 6.75
N GLY A 364 19.03 -21.15 6.86
CA GLY A 364 18.37 -21.53 8.12
C GLY A 364 17.96 -20.36 9.03
N VAL A 365 18.39 -19.11 8.77
CA VAL A 365 17.94 -17.95 9.57
C VAL A 365 16.51 -17.53 9.26
N TYR A 366 15.97 -17.98 8.13
CA TYR A 366 14.58 -17.78 7.72
C TYR A 366 14.09 -19.00 6.91
N GLY A 367 12.81 -19.31 7.04
CA GLY A 367 12.11 -20.30 6.24
C GLY A 367 10.60 -20.17 6.41
N ASN A 368 9.87 -20.40 5.33
CA ASN A 368 8.43 -20.52 5.30
C ASN A 368 8.05 -21.50 4.18
N THR A 369 7.24 -22.49 4.51
CA THR A 369 6.89 -23.61 3.61
C THR A 369 6.23 -23.15 2.31
N MET A 370 5.39 -22.12 2.35
CA MET A 370 4.58 -21.67 1.21
C MET A 370 5.24 -20.58 0.37
N THR A 371 6.50 -20.23 0.64
CA THR A 371 7.24 -19.23 -0.15
C THR A 371 7.66 -19.76 -1.51
N THR A 372 7.94 -18.86 -2.44
CA THR A 372 8.39 -19.19 -3.81
C THR A 372 7.36 -20.05 -4.57
N ASN A 373 6.08 -19.77 -4.34
CA ASN A 373 4.97 -20.46 -5.01
C ASN A 373 4.94 -20.10 -6.50
N PRO A 374 4.93 -21.07 -7.43
CA PRO A 374 4.92 -20.81 -8.87
C PRO A 374 3.76 -19.92 -9.33
N ARG A 375 2.55 -20.08 -8.75
CA ARG A 375 1.39 -19.24 -9.10
C ARG A 375 1.62 -17.78 -8.72
N ALA A 376 2.16 -17.53 -7.52
CA ALA A 376 2.49 -16.19 -7.07
C ALA A 376 3.53 -15.53 -7.98
N MET A 377 4.55 -16.27 -8.40
CA MET A 377 5.57 -15.79 -9.33
C MET A 377 5.02 -15.49 -10.72
N ASP A 378 4.15 -16.33 -11.24
CA ASP A 378 3.50 -16.11 -12.55
C ASP A 378 2.54 -14.90 -12.49
N VAL A 379 1.85 -14.66 -11.37
CA VAL A 379 1.07 -13.44 -11.11
C VAL A 379 1.96 -12.19 -11.21
N ALA A 380 3.12 -12.19 -10.54
CA ALA A 380 4.04 -11.06 -10.62
C ALA A 380 4.58 -10.84 -12.04
N CYS A 381 4.89 -11.91 -12.78
CA CYS A 381 5.28 -11.82 -14.19
C CYS A 381 4.17 -11.16 -15.03
N ALA A 382 2.93 -11.63 -14.91
CA ALA A 382 1.79 -11.06 -15.65
C ALA A 382 1.56 -9.57 -15.29
N THR A 383 1.72 -9.20 -14.02
CA THR A 383 1.65 -7.81 -13.57
C THR A 383 2.74 -6.95 -14.21
N LEU A 384 3.98 -7.42 -14.25
CA LEU A 384 5.10 -6.67 -14.84
C LEU A 384 4.97 -6.58 -16.38
N GLU A 385 4.48 -7.63 -17.04
CA GLU A 385 4.22 -7.64 -18.50
C GLU A 385 3.12 -6.64 -18.90
N ALA A 386 2.11 -6.46 -18.04
CA ALA A 386 1.02 -5.51 -18.27
C ALA A 386 1.42 -4.03 -18.09
N LEU A 387 2.60 -3.74 -17.55
CA LEU A 387 3.14 -2.39 -17.39
C LEU A 387 3.72 -1.86 -18.70
N THR A 388 2.85 -1.58 -19.66
CA THR A 388 3.25 -0.96 -20.93
C THR A 388 3.74 0.48 -20.74
N PRO A 389 4.43 1.07 -21.72
CA PRO A 389 4.80 2.49 -21.69
C PRO A 389 3.61 3.42 -21.46
N GLU A 390 2.43 3.09 -22.04
CA GLU A 390 1.19 3.86 -21.90
C GLU A 390 0.67 3.81 -20.47
N VAL A 391 0.67 2.65 -19.82
CA VAL A 391 0.28 2.48 -18.41
C VAL A 391 1.21 3.29 -17.51
N ARG A 392 2.51 3.22 -17.73
CA ARG A 392 3.50 4.02 -16.97
C ARG A 392 3.28 5.52 -17.14
N ALA A 393 3.04 5.97 -18.37
CA ALA A 393 2.74 7.36 -18.66
C ALA A 393 1.43 7.81 -18.00
N ASN A 394 0.39 6.96 -18.01
CA ASN A 394 -0.89 7.23 -17.36
C ASN A 394 -0.73 7.40 -15.84
N ILE A 395 0.03 6.53 -15.16
CA ILE A 395 0.31 6.64 -13.72
C ILE A 395 0.87 8.02 -13.37
N VAL A 396 1.84 8.50 -14.15
CA VAL A 396 2.46 9.80 -13.93
C VAL A 396 1.52 10.96 -14.27
N ALA A 397 0.82 10.87 -15.39
CA ALA A 397 -0.09 11.91 -15.86
C ALA A 397 -1.30 12.08 -14.93
N ARG A 398 -1.97 10.97 -14.57
CA ARG A 398 -3.13 11.01 -13.67
C ARG A 398 -2.74 11.45 -12.25
N GLY A 399 -1.59 11.01 -11.74
CA GLY A 399 -1.09 11.47 -10.46
C GLY A 399 -0.89 13.00 -10.41
N ARG A 400 -0.32 13.59 -11.46
CA ARG A 400 -0.18 15.05 -11.59
C ARG A 400 -1.54 15.74 -11.67
N GLU A 401 -2.48 15.20 -12.43
CA GLU A 401 -3.82 15.72 -12.58
C GLU A 401 -4.58 15.73 -11.24
N PHE A 402 -4.51 14.65 -10.45
CA PHE A 402 -5.10 14.62 -9.11
C PHE A 402 -4.53 15.70 -8.20
N VAL A 403 -3.21 15.81 -8.11
CA VAL A 403 -2.55 16.83 -7.28
C VAL A 403 -2.94 18.24 -7.75
N GLN A 404 -3.03 18.48 -9.06
CA GLN A 404 -3.45 19.76 -9.60
C GLN A 404 -4.90 20.09 -9.24
N LYS A 405 -5.85 19.15 -9.46
CA LYS A 405 -7.27 19.34 -9.16
C LYS A 405 -7.54 19.48 -7.65
N LEU A 406 -6.82 18.73 -6.80
CA LEU A 406 -6.91 18.90 -5.34
C LEU A 406 -6.37 20.26 -4.88
N ASN A 407 -5.29 20.77 -5.49
CA ASN A 407 -4.81 22.13 -5.20
C ASN A 407 -5.77 23.21 -5.70
N GLN A 408 -6.42 22.99 -6.84
CA GLN A 408 -7.49 23.87 -7.29
C GLN A 408 -8.65 23.86 -6.28
N LEU A 409 -9.09 22.68 -5.83
CA LEU A 409 -10.13 22.56 -4.80
C LEU A 409 -9.73 23.25 -3.48
N LYS A 410 -8.46 23.11 -3.06
CA LYS A 410 -7.92 23.84 -1.91
C LYS A 410 -8.03 25.37 -2.07
N SER A 411 -7.81 25.87 -3.28
CA SER A 411 -7.92 27.32 -3.57
C SER A 411 -9.38 27.78 -3.63
N GLU A 412 -10.29 26.95 -4.10
CA GLU A 412 -11.74 27.24 -4.19
C GLU A 412 -12.45 27.14 -2.83
N LEU A 413 -11.92 26.31 -1.92
CA LEU A 413 -12.42 26.09 -0.56
C LEU A 413 -11.34 26.46 0.47
N PRO A 414 -11.02 27.76 0.63
CA PRO A 414 -9.93 28.19 1.50
C PRO A 414 -10.20 27.78 2.94
N GLY A 415 -9.17 27.22 3.60
CA GLY A 415 -9.27 26.78 4.99
C GLY A 415 -9.72 25.34 5.19
N TYR A 416 -10.21 24.62 4.17
CA TYR A 416 -10.69 23.25 4.31
C TYR A 416 -9.61 22.19 4.09
N ILE A 417 -8.68 22.43 3.17
CA ILE A 417 -7.53 21.57 2.90
C ILE A 417 -6.26 22.31 3.32
N THR A 418 -5.48 21.71 4.20
CA THR A 418 -4.21 22.29 4.68
C THR A 418 -3.05 21.95 3.77
N LYS A 419 -2.99 20.72 3.27
CA LYS A 419 -1.89 20.23 2.44
C LYS A 419 -2.39 19.30 1.34
N VAL A 420 -1.78 19.39 0.16
CA VAL A 420 -1.95 18.43 -0.94
C VAL A 420 -0.57 17.99 -1.38
N GLN A 421 -0.37 16.69 -1.52
CA GLN A 421 0.87 16.12 -2.01
C GLN A 421 0.63 14.78 -2.69
N GLY A 422 1.58 14.36 -3.55
CA GLY A 422 1.49 13.07 -4.22
C GLY A 422 2.65 12.80 -5.14
N THR A 423 2.90 11.51 -5.35
CA THR A 423 3.89 10.99 -6.28
C THR A 423 3.24 9.89 -7.10
N GLY A 424 2.95 10.18 -8.37
CA GLY A 424 2.14 9.30 -9.21
C GLY A 424 0.76 9.04 -8.59
N LEU A 425 0.32 7.79 -8.60
CA LEU A 425 -0.96 7.35 -8.03
C LEU A 425 -0.85 6.94 -6.54
N LEU A 426 -0.05 7.65 -5.78
CA LEU A 426 -0.01 7.65 -4.32
C LEU A 426 -0.03 9.11 -3.88
N PHE A 427 -1.21 9.61 -3.51
CA PHE A 427 -1.41 11.03 -3.20
C PHE A 427 -2.40 11.20 -2.04
N SER A 428 -2.42 12.39 -1.46
CA SER A 428 -3.28 12.73 -0.33
C SER A 428 -3.68 14.19 -0.31
N CYS A 429 -4.78 14.47 0.39
CA CYS A 429 -5.11 15.80 0.85
C CYS A 429 -5.38 15.78 2.35
N GLU A 430 -4.65 16.62 3.08
CA GLU A 430 -4.82 16.81 4.52
C GLU A 430 -5.94 17.82 4.76
N LEU A 431 -6.89 17.43 5.60
CA LEU A 431 -8.04 18.23 5.95
C LEU A 431 -7.74 19.12 7.16
N SER A 432 -8.39 20.27 7.21
CA SER A 432 -8.29 21.16 8.39
C SER A 432 -8.83 20.48 9.65
N PRO A 433 -8.45 20.95 10.84
CA PRO A 433 -8.86 20.34 12.11
C PRO A 433 -10.37 20.29 12.35
N GLU A 434 -11.16 21.08 11.63
CA GLU A 434 -12.63 21.05 11.71
C GLU A 434 -13.23 19.76 11.12
N PHE A 435 -12.48 19.03 10.29
CA PHE A 435 -12.89 17.73 9.77
C PHE A 435 -12.28 16.61 10.59
N LYS A 436 -13.01 15.51 10.70
CA LYS A 436 -12.51 14.22 11.18
C LYS A 436 -12.30 13.34 9.95
N CYS A 437 -11.04 13.05 9.59
CA CYS A 437 -10.77 12.28 8.37
C CYS A 437 -11.27 10.84 8.47
N TYR A 438 -11.08 10.16 9.61
CA TYR A 438 -11.41 8.75 9.81
C TYR A 438 -12.18 8.51 11.12
N GLY A 439 -12.79 7.33 11.23
CA GLY A 439 -13.61 6.90 12.34
C GLY A 439 -15.11 7.22 12.12
N VAL A 440 -15.93 6.90 13.11
CA VAL A 440 -17.38 7.14 13.06
C VAL A 440 -17.68 8.62 12.83
N GLY A 441 -18.55 8.92 11.88
CA GLY A 441 -18.91 10.28 11.49
C GLY A 441 -17.79 11.04 10.78
N SER A 442 -16.92 10.32 10.05
CA SER A 442 -15.78 10.89 9.36
C SER A 442 -16.05 11.24 7.89
N THR A 443 -15.13 12.03 7.32
CA THR A 443 -15.13 12.32 5.87
C THR A 443 -14.90 11.07 5.03
N GLU A 444 -14.07 10.13 5.51
CA GLU A 444 -13.82 8.84 4.87
C GLU A 444 -15.09 7.99 4.80
N GLU A 445 -15.81 7.86 5.92
CA GLU A 445 -17.08 7.14 6.00
C GLU A 445 -18.13 7.76 5.07
N TYR A 446 -18.27 9.09 5.08
CA TYR A 446 -19.17 9.83 4.20
C TYR A 446 -18.91 9.54 2.72
N LEU A 447 -17.63 9.50 2.31
CA LEU A 447 -17.24 9.19 0.92
C LEU A 447 -17.55 7.73 0.55
N ARG A 448 -17.24 6.78 1.44
CA ARG A 448 -17.52 5.35 1.23
C ARG A 448 -19.01 5.07 1.07
N GLU A 449 -19.85 5.68 1.90
CA GLU A 449 -21.30 5.55 1.79
C GLU A 449 -21.85 6.10 0.47
N ARG A 450 -21.18 7.09 -0.13
CA ARG A 450 -21.58 7.74 -1.39
C ARG A 450 -20.85 7.24 -2.62
N GLY A 451 -20.17 6.11 -2.49
CA GLY A 451 -19.63 5.40 -3.64
C GLY A 451 -18.17 5.69 -3.98
N ILE A 452 -17.41 6.32 -3.09
CA ILE A 452 -15.96 6.51 -3.29
C ILE A 452 -15.18 5.76 -2.20
N GLY A 453 -14.53 4.67 -2.58
CA GLY A 453 -13.57 3.96 -1.75
C GLY A 453 -12.33 4.82 -1.55
N VAL A 454 -12.03 5.16 -0.29
CA VAL A 454 -10.88 5.97 0.12
C VAL A 454 -10.41 5.51 1.49
N ILE A 455 -9.15 5.72 1.82
CA ILE A 455 -8.60 5.45 3.14
C ILE A 455 -7.90 6.69 3.72
N HIS A 456 -7.68 6.67 5.01
CA HIS A 456 -6.95 7.74 5.70
C HIS A 456 -5.44 7.47 5.76
N GLY A 457 -4.69 8.49 6.16
CA GLY A 457 -3.27 8.45 6.50
C GLY A 457 -2.82 9.78 7.11
N GLY A 458 -1.55 9.84 7.51
CA GLY A 458 -1.01 11.05 8.14
C GLY A 458 -1.80 11.49 9.38
N THR A 459 -1.76 12.77 9.66
CA THR A 459 -2.45 13.34 10.83
C THR A 459 -3.97 13.38 10.61
N ASN A 460 -4.42 13.82 9.45
CA ASN A 460 -5.84 14.00 9.11
C ASN A 460 -6.05 14.02 7.59
N SER A 461 -5.48 13.04 6.86
CA SER A 461 -5.47 13.06 5.40
C SER A 461 -6.35 11.97 4.80
N LEU A 462 -7.10 12.31 3.75
CA LEU A 462 -7.61 11.35 2.78
C LEU A 462 -6.44 10.89 1.90
N ARG A 463 -6.24 9.58 1.78
CA ARG A 463 -5.19 8.95 0.99
C ARG A 463 -5.78 8.14 -0.15
N PHE A 464 -5.23 8.28 -1.33
CA PHE A 464 -5.72 7.67 -2.56
C PHE A 464 -4.63 6.84 -3.23
N THR A 465 -5.01 5.66 -3.68
CA THR A 465 -4.15 4.73 -4.43
C THR A 465 -4.95 4.04 -5.53
N PRO A 466 -5.52 4.79 -6.50
CA PRO A 466 -6.39 4.23 -7.53
C PRO A 466 -5.65 3.28 -8.47
N HIS A 467 -6.39 2.58 -9.32
CA HIS A 467 -5.84 1.66 -10.31
C HIS A 467 -5.03 2.39 -11.40
N PHE A 468 -4.13 1.67 -12.07
CA PHE A 468 -3.18 2.27 -13.02
C PHE A 468 -3.82 2.75 -14.33
N GLY A 469 -4.96 2.18 -14.69
CA GLY A 469 -5.72 2.54 -15.89
C GLY A 469 -6.73 3.67 -15.69
N ILE A 470 -6.73 4.34 -14.53
CA ILE A 470 -7.71 5.38 -14.20
C ILE A 470 -7.81 6.45 -15.30
N ALA A 471 -9.02 6.78 -15.71
CA ALA A 471 -9.33 7.76 -16.77
C ALA A 471 -9.63 9.15 -16.20
N GLY A 472 -9.71 10.16 -17.07
CA GLY A 472 -9.95 11.54 -16.62
C GLY A 472 -11.33 11.75 -16.00
N ASP A 473 -12.36 11.09 -16.50
CA ASP A 473 -13.72 11.14 -15.95
C ASP A 473 -13.82 10.48 -14.56
N GLU A 474 -13.02 9.43 -14.29
CA GLU A 474 -12.90 8.85 -12.96
C GLU A 474 -12.16 9.80 -11.99
N VAL A 475 -11.14 10.53 -12.48
CA VAL A 475 -10.49 11.59 -11.68
C VAL A 475 -11.50 12.65 -11.30
N ASP A 476 -12.30 13.12 -12.26
CA ASP A 476 -13.34 14.12 -12.03
C ASP A 476 -14.41 13.62 -11.05
N LEU A 477 -14.82 12.37 -11.15
CA LEU A 477 -15.73 11.72 -10.21
C LEU A 477 -15.20 11.80 -8.77
N VAL A 478 -13.95 11.41 -8.54
CA VAL A 478 -13.34 11.41 -7.21
C VAL A 478 -13.25 12.84 -6.66
N ILE A 479 -12.80 13.80 -7.47
CA ILE A 479 -12.68 15.21 -7.05
C ILE A 479 -14.04 15.82 -6.72
N ALA A 480 -15.08 15.52 -7.52
CA ALA A 480 -16.44 16.01 -7.25
C ALA A 480 -16.99 15.49 -5.92
N HIS A 481 -16.75 14.22 -5.58
CA HIS A 481 -17.19 13.65 -4.30
C HIS A 481 -16.37 14.17 -3.11
N VAL A 482 -15.06 14.40 -3.28
CA VAL A 482 -14.26 15.09 -2.24
C VAL A 482 -14.79 16.50 -1.99
N ARG A 483 -15.13 17.26 -3.06
CA ARG A 483 -15.77 18.57 -2.94
C ARG A 483 -17.09 18.49 -2.16
N GLU A 484 -17.94 17.55 -2.52
CA GLU A 484 -19.24 17.34 -1.85
C GLU A 484 -19.04 17.01 -0.37
N ALA A 485 -18.12 16.11 -0.05
CA ALA A 485 -17.81 15.77 1.34
C ALA A 485 -17.31 16.96 2.15
N LEU A 486 -16.51 17.85 1.55
CA LEU A 486 -16.04 19.06 2.22
C LEU A 486 -17.14 20.12 2.41
N LEU A 487 -18.11 20.20 1.52
CA LEU A 487 -19.21 21.17 1.61
C LEU A 487 -20.36 20.69 2.50
N HIS A 488 -20.71 19.41 2.43
CA HIS A 488 -21.93 18.83 3.00
C HIS A 488 -21.68 17.67 3.97
N GLY A 489 -20.44 17.18 4.06
CA GLY A 489 -20.08 16.08 4.95
C GLY A 489 -19.97 16.50 6.42
N PRO A 490 -19.72 15.50 7.30
CA PRO A 490 -19.66 15.73 8.74
C PRO A 490 -18.47 16.62 9.13
N ARG A 491 -18.68 17.43 10.17
CA ARG A 491 -17.66 18.27 10.79
C ARG A 491 -17.62 17.99 12.29
N LYS A 492 -16.48 18.16 12.90
CA LYS A 492 -16.35 18.14 14.36
C LYS A 492 -17.20 19.26 14.98
N SER A 493 -17.80 18.97 16.11
CA SER A 493 -18.38 20.01 16.94
C SER A 493 -17.29 20.99 17.40
N ARG A 494 -17.69 22.24 17.73
CA ARG A 494 -16.74 23.25 18.24
C ARG A 494 -15.96 22.79 19.49
N ALA A 495 -16.55 21.90 20.28
CA ALA A 495 -15.91 21.32 21.48
C ALA A 495 -14.84 20.27 21.14
N GLU A 496 -14.94 19.59 20.00
CA GLU A 496 -13.98 18.57 19.54
C GLU A 496 -12.86 19.17 18.68
N ALA A 497 -13.04 20.39 18.18
CA ALA A 497 -12.08 21.07 17.33
C ALA A 497 -11.11 21.99 18.12
N ALA A 498 -11.39 22.28 19.38
CA ALA A 498 -10.57 23.05 20.32
C ALA A 498 -9.67 22.13 21.16
#